data_c84451c76056e25384445de679043dbb
#
_entry.id   c84451c76056e25384445de679043dbb
#
_cell.length_a   1.000
_cell.length_b   1.000
_cell.length_c   1.000
_cell.angle_alpha   90.00
_cell.angle_beta   90.00
_cell.angle_gamma   90.00
#
_symmetry.space_group_name_H-M   'P 1'
#
loop_
_entity.id
_entity.type
_entity.pdbx_description
1 polymer ?
#
loop_
_entity_poly.entity_id
_entity_poly.type
_entity_poly.pdbx_seq_one_letter_code
_entity_poly.pdbx_strand_id
1 'polypeptide(L)'
;LDYHWMEDPKDVQIAGFRKQMELAERVKKPVVIHTREALQDTLDVLKDYKNVGGILHCYPGSLEAAKPFLDRYYLGIGGTLTFKNNKKTKELVKELPLEKIVLETDCPYLTPVPFRGKRNEPVYTKYVAEEVARIKEISVEEVIKITTENAKKIYGI
;
A
#
# COMPACT_ATOMS: atom_id res chain seq x y z
N LEU A 1 8.73 -4.56 -7.53
CA LEU A 1 9.23 -4.23 -8.88
C LEU A 1 9.23 -2.72 -9.09
N ASP A 2 10.29 -2.18 -9.66
CA ASP A 2 10.41 -0.76 -10.01
C ASP A 2 10.98 -0.62 -11.43
N TYR A 3 10.14 -0.15 -12.36
CA TYR A 3 10.55 0.07 -13.74
C TYR A 3 10.84 1.54 -14.04
N HIS A 4 10.69 2.40 -13.06
CA HIS A 4 11.05 3.82 -13.17
C HIS A 4 12.57 4.02 -13.04
N TRP A 5 13.19 3.34 -12.09
CA TRP A 5 14.63 3.38 -11.82
C TRP A 5 15.29 2.07 -12.26
N MET A 6 15.13 1.71 -13.54
CA MET A 6 15.63 0.43 -14.06
C MET A 6 17.16 0.41 -14.14
N GLU A 7 17.79 -0.03 -13.04
CA GLU A 7 19.20 -0.44 -13.03
C GLU A 7 19.36 -1.88 -13.54
N ASP A 8 18.41 -2.75 -13.15
CA ASP A 8 18.34 -4.15 -13.59
C ASP A 8 17.22 -4.39 -14.61
N PRO A 9 17.41 -5.32 -15.59
CA PRO A 9 16.37 -5.77 -16.52
C PRO A 9 15.13 -6.31 -15.81
N LYS A 10 13.96 -6.20 -16.46
CA LYS A 10 12.68 -6.64 -15.90
C LYS A 10 12.66 -8.11 -15.46
N ASP A 11 13.22 -8.98 -16.28
CA ASP A 11 13.30 -10.42 -16.01
C ASP A 11 14.13 -10.73 -14.78
N VAL A 12 15.22 -10.00 -14.55
CA VAL A 12 16.05 -10.12 -13.35
C VAL A 12 15.27 -9.68 -12.12
N GLN A 13 14.56 -8.52 -12.19
CA GLN A 13 13.72 -8.04 -11.10
C GLN A 13 12.60 -9.03 -10.78
N ILE A 14 11.90 -9.56 -11.79
CA ILE A 14 10.83 -10.55 -11.63
C ILE A 14 11.36 -11.83 -10.99
N ALA A 15 12.52 -12.34 -11.46
CA ALA A 15 13.14 -13.53 -10.89
C ALA A 15 13.52 -13.33 -9.41
N GLY A 16 14.08 -12.16 -9.06
CA GLY A 16 14.38 -11.79 -7.68
C GLY A 16 13.11 -11.71 -6.84
N PHE A 17 12.06 -11.07 -7.34
CA PHE A 17 10.77 -10.97 -6.66
C PHE A 17 10.16 -12.35 -6.39
N ARG A 18 10.15 -13.26 -7.37
CA ARG A 18 9.67 -14.64 -7.19
C ARG A 18 10.41 -15.37 -6.08
N LYS A 19 11.73 -15.25 -6.00
CA LYS A 19 12.54 -15.85 -4.91
C LYS A 19 12.15 -15.31 -3.52
N GLN A 20 11.83 -14.00 -3.42
CA GLN A 20 11.34 -13.41 -2.18
C GLN A 20 9.93 -13.93 -1.81
N MET A 21 9.05 -14.12 -2.79
CA MET A 21 7.73 -14.69 -2.56
C MET A 21 7.80 -16.16 -2.13
N GLU A 22 8.67 -16.97 -2.73
CA GLU A 22 8.97 -18.36 -2.31
C GLU A 22 9.49 -18.42 -0.87
N LEU A 23 10.38 -17.49 -0.51
CA LEU A 23 10.88 -17.40 0.86
C LEU A 23 9.74 -17.05 1.83
N ALA A 24 8.93 -16.04 1.52
CA ALA A 24 7.79 -15.61 2.34
C ALA A 24 6.79 -16.76 2.57
N GLU A 25 6.48 -17.53 1.53
CA GLU A 25 5.59 -18.69 1.61
C GLU A 25 6.19 -19.78 2.53
N ARG A 26 7.47 -20.10 2.34
CA ARG A 26 8.18 -21.09 3.17
C ARG A 26 8.24 -20.72 4.64
N VAL A 27 8.49 -19.44 4.95
CA VAL A 27 8.59 -18.97 6.34
C VAL A 27 7.25 -18.49 6.92
N LYS A 28 6.19 -18.51 6.11
CA LYS A 28 4.82 -18.09 6.47
C LYS A 28 4.77 -16.66 7.03
N LYS A 29 5.47 -15.74 6.37
CA LYS A 29 5.51 -14.33 6.77
C LYS A 29 4.82 -13.44 5.74
N PRO A 30 4.13 -12.37 6.19
CA PRO A 30 3.58 -11.38 5.28
C PRO A 30 4.68 -10.61 4.56
N VAL A 31 4.33 -10.04 3.42
CA VAL A 31 5.23 -9.21 2.61
C VAL A 31 4.71 -7.78 2.48
N VAL A 32 5.64 -6.83 2.33
CA VAL A 32 5.33 -5.46 1.93
C VAL A 32 5.90 -5.26 0.53
N ILE A 33 5.03 -5.02 -0.44
CA ILE A 33 5.38 -5.06 -1.87
C ILE A 33 5.39 -3.65 -2.44
N HIS A 34 6.57 -3.23 -2.90
CA HIS A 34 6.74 -2.02 -3.69
C HIS A 34 6.46 -2.30 -5.17
N THR A 35 5.72 -1.40 -5.83
CA THR A 35 5.53 -1.43 -7.28
C THR A 35 5.48 -0.02 -7.85
N ARG A 36 6.32 0.24 -8.86
CA ARG A 36 6.35 1.51 -9.58
C ARG A 36 6.51 1.25 -11.09
N GLU A 37 5.53 1.71 -11.88
CA GLU A 37 5.46 1.46 -13.33
C GLU A 37 5.50 -0.05 -13.69
N ALA A 38 5.23 -0.94 -12.71
CA ALA A 38 5.36 -2.39 -12.78
C ALA A 38 4.12 -3.13 -12.23
N LEU A 39 2.97 -2.43 -12.09
CA LEU A 39 1.81 -2.99 -11.39
C LEU A 39 1.32 -4.29 -12.02
N GLN A 40 1.20 -4.37 -13.35
CA GLN A 40 0.69 -5.56 -14.02
C GLN A 40 1.59 -6.77 -13.72
N ASP A 41 2.91 -6.65 -13.94
CA ASP A 41 3.84 -7.75 -13.69
C ASP A 41 3.88 -8.13 -12.19
N THR A 42 3.74 -7.14 -11.29
CA THR A 42 3.61 -7.39 -9.85
C THR A 42 2.37 -8.25 -9.57
N LEU A 43 1.21 -7.86 -10.06
CA LEU A 43 -0.03 -8.61 -9.84
C LEU A 43 0.01 -10.00 -10.49
N ASP A 44 0.65 -10.13 -11.66
CA ASP A 44 0.80 -11.42 -12.33
C ASP A 44 1.66 -12.39 -11.51
N VAL A 45 2.76 -11.92 -10.92
CA VAL A 45 3.54 -12.75 -9.98
C VAL A 45 2.70 -13.17 -8.77
N LEU A 46 1.89 -12.27 -8.19
CA LEU A 46 1.08 -12.58 -7.00
C LEU A 46 0.02 -13.67 -7.22
N LYS A 47 -0.42 -13.88 -8.46
CA LYS A 47 -1.38 -14.95 -8.80
C LYS A 47 -0.83 -16.35 -8.49
N ASP A 48 0.49 -16.51 -8.59
CA ASP A 48 1.16 -17.80 -8.38
C ASP A 48 1.36 -18.14 -6.88
N TYR A 49 1.29 -17.12 -5.99
CA TYR A 49 1.58 -17.27 -4.54
C TYR A 49 0.33 -17.04 -3.69
N LYS A 50 -0.63 -17.97 -3.77
CA LYS A 50 -1.95 -17.83 -3.13
C LYS A 50 -1.92 -17.87 -1.60
N ASN A 51 -0.87 -18.42 -1.02
CA ASN A 51 -0.71 -18.55 0.44
C ASN A 51 0.07 -17.38 1.06
N VAL A 52 0.54 -16.43 0.25
CA VAL A 52 1.25 -15.25 0.73
C VAL A 52 0.31 -14.05 0.71
N GLY A 53 0.26 -13.34 1.81
CA GLY A 53 -0.48 -12.08 1.95
C GLY A 53 0.42 -10.97 2.49
N GLY A 54 -0.15 -9.77 2.66
CA GLY A 54 0.61 -8.64 3.19
C GLY A 54 0.07 -7.29 2.77
N ILE A 55 0.95 -6.38 2.36
CA ILE A 55 0.62 -5.00 1.99
C ILE A 55 1.12 -4.71 0.59
N LEU A 56 0.25 -4.16 -0.26
CA LEU A 56 0.64 -3.48 -1.49
C LEU A 56 0.96 -2.02 -1.11
N HIS A 57 2.24 -1.72 -0.95
CA HIS A 57 2.75 -0.44 -0.48
C HIS A 57 2.47 0.67 -1.50
N CYS A 58 2.04 1.83 -1.01
CA CYS A 58 1.75 3.03 -1.82
C CYS A 58 0.97 2.71 -3.11
N TYR A 59 -0.11 1.93 -2.95
CA TYR A 59 -0.79 1.25 -4.06
C TYR A 59 -1.19 2.21 -5.19
N PRO A 60 -0.66 2.02 -6.41
CA PRO A 60 -0.88 2.96 -7.52
C PRO A 60 -2.05 2.57 -8.44
N GLY A 61 -2.70 1.43 -8.16
CA GLY A 61 -3.70 0.82 -9.03
C GLY A 61 -5.12 1.32 -8.83
N SER A 62 -6.06 0.68 -9.54
CA SER A 62 -7.51 0.82 -9.32
C SER A 62 -8.02 -0.25 -8.36
N LEU A 63 -9.25 -0.06 -7.86
CA LEU A 63 -9.92 -1.06 -7.03
C LEU A 63 -10.13 -2.37 -7.80
N GLU A 64 -10.52 -2.30 -9.07
CA GLU A 64 -10.75 -3.48 -9.93
C GLU A 64 -9.50 -4.36 -10.02
N ALA A 65 -8.33 -3.75 -10.19
CA ALA A 65 -7.05 -4.47 -10.26
C ALA A 65 -6.68 -5.10 -8.91
N ALA A 66 -7.06 -4.47 -7.78
CA ALA A 66 -6.79 -4.99 -6.44
C ALA A 66 -7.77 -6.09 -6.00
N LYS A 67 -9.03 -6.04 -6.44
CA LYS A 67 -10.10 -6.94 -5.98
C LYS A 67 -9.71 -8.42 -5.87
N PRO A 68 -9.03 -9.05 -6.85
CA PRO A 68 -8.65 -10.46 -6.77
C PRO A 68 -7.65 -10.80 -5.65
N PHE A 69 -7.08 -9.80 -5.00
CA PHE A 69 -6.02 -9.95 -4.01
C PHE A 69 -6.45 -9.47 -2.61
N LEU A 70 -7.62 -8.82 -2.49
CA LEU A 70 -8.09 -8.24 -1.22
C LEU A 70 -8.45 -9.29 -0.15
N ASP A 71 -8.54 -10.56 -0.49
CA ASP A 71 -8.66 -11.65 0.48
C ASP A 71 -7.44 -11.75 1.40
N ARG A 72 -6.24 -11.49 0.87
CA ARG A 72 -4.96 -11.68 1.54
C ARG A 72 -4.03 -10.44 1.57
N TYR A 73 -4.36 -9.40 0.80
CA TYR A 73 -3.57 -8.16 0.79
C TYR A 73 -4.38 -6.97 1.29
N TYR A 74 -3.68 -6.05 1.93
CA TYR A 74 -4.14 -4.73 2.30
C TYR A 74 -3.47 -3.69 1.40
N LEU A 75 -4.12 -2.54 1.21
CA LEU A 75 -3.56 -1.46 0.41
C LEU A 75 -2.95 -0.40 1.33
N GLY A 76 -1.68 -0.11 1.11
CA GLY A 76 -0.94 0.95 1.79
C GLY A 76 -1.33 2.32 1.24
N ILE A 77 -1.81 3.19 2.12
CA ILE A 77 -2.24 4.55 1.81
C ILE A 77 -1.37 5.54 2.59
N GLY A 78 -0.60 6.33 1.85
CA GLY A 78 0.36 7.28 2.40
C GLY A 78 0.05 8.74 2.11
N GLY A 79 1.03 9.61 2.35
CA GLY A 79 0.93 11.07 2.27
C GLY A 79 0.41 11.61 0.94
N THR A 80 0.61 10.88 -0.15
CA THR A 80 0.13 11.24 -1.49
C THR A 80 -1.38 11.38 -1.60
N LEU A 81 -2.16 10.73 -0.71
CA LEU A 81 -3.61 10.87 -0.62
C LEU A 81 -4.02 12.33 -0.42
N THR A 82 -3.25 13.09 0.36
CA THR A 82 -3.53 14.50 0.68
C THR A 82 -3.27 15.45 -0.49
N PHE A 83 -2.63 14.98 -1.57
CA PHE A 83 -2.25 15.84 -2.68
C PHE A 83 -3.46 16.22 -3.52
N LYS A 84 -3.57 17.53 -3.87
CA LYS A 84 -4.70 18.08 -4.61
C LYS A 84 -5.00 17.32 -5.92
N ASN A 85 -3.94 16.95 -6.65
CA ASN A 85 -4.06 16.33 -7.97
C ASN A 85 -4.18 14.80 -7.96
N ASN A 86 -4.10 14.15 -6.79
CA ASN A 86 -4.18 12.69 -6.69
C ASN A 86 -5.64 12.21 -6.61
N LYS A 87 -6.40 12.43 -7.67
CA LYS A 87 -7.80 12.03 -7.77
C LYS A 87 -7.98 10.51 -7.71
N LYS A 88 -7.09 9.77 -8.37
CA LYS A 88 -7.15 8.31 -8.48
C LYS A 88 -7.12 7.63 -7.11
N THR A 89 -6.18 8.00 -6.25
CA THR A 89 -6.11 7.42 -4.90
C THR A 89 -7.29 7.84 -4.03
N LYS A 90 -7.83 9.05 -4.22
CA LYS A 90 -9.04 9.50 -3.51
C LYS A 90 -10.27 8.69 -3.90
N GLU A 91 -10.45 8.40 -5.19
CA GLU A 91 -11.52 7.53 -5.69
C GLU A 91 -11.35 6.09 -5.16
N LEU A 92 -10.12 5.55 -5.22
CA LEU A 92 -9.81 4.26 -4.64
C LEU A 92 -10.18 4.18 -3.16
N VAL A 93 -9.74 5.15 -2.34
CA VAL A 93 -10.02 5.19 -0.90
C VAL A 93 -11.52 5.32 -0.64
N LYS A 94 -12.25 6.09 -1.46
CA LYS A 94 -13.71 6.24 -1.31
C LYS A 94 -14.43 4.89 -1.41
N GLU A 95 -14.04 4.04 -2.34
CA GLU A 95 -14.71 2.76 -2.64
C GLU A 95 -14.15 1.57 -1.85
N LEU A 96 -12.84 1.59 -1.51
CA LEU A 96 -12.17 0.49 -0.83
C LEU A 96 -12.72 0.33 0.61
N PRO A 97 -13.08 -0.89 1.07
CA PRO A 97 -13.44 -1.12 2.46
C PRO A 97 -12.31 -0.69 3.42
N LEU A 98 -12.67 -0.02 4.51
CA LEU A 98 -11.70 0.48 5.50
C LEU A 98 -10.87 -0.66 6.10
N GLU A 99 -11.46 -1.84 6.21
CA GLU A 99 -10.83 -3.09 6.67
C GLU A 99 -9.72 -3.60 5.74
N LYS A 100 -9.53 -2.96 4.59
CA LYS A 100 -8.47 -3.27 3.62
C LYS A 100 -7.45 -2.15 3.46
N ILE A 101 -7.51 -1.13 4.31
CA ILE A 101 -6.58 -0.01 4.32
C ILE A 101 -5.58 -0.17 5.47
N VAL A 102 -4.31 0.06 5.20
CA VAL A 102 -3.29 0.39 6.21
C VAL A 102 -2.68 1.75 5.89
N LEU A 103 -2.31 2.50 6.93
CA LEU A 103 -1.68 3.80 6.77
C LEU A 103 -0.16 3.67 6.79
N GLU A 104 0.49 4.47 5.97
CA GLU A 104 1.95 4.47 5.85
C GLU A 104 2.49 5.87 5.60
N THR A 105 3.81 6.04 5.58
CA THR A 105 4.42 7.37 5.43
C THR A 105 5.34 7.54 4.23
N ASP A 106 6.07 6.51 3.86
CA ASP A 106 7.18 6.57 2.90
C ASP A 106 8.28 7.60 3.30
N CYS A 107 8.39 7.89 4.61
CA CYS A 107 9.36 8.87 5.10
C CYS A 107 10.81 8.45 4.78
N PRO A 108 11.67 9.40 4.44
CA PRO A 108 11.54 10.86 4.56
C PRO A 108 10.88 11.57 3.36
N TYR A 109 10.28 10.82 2.45
CA TYR A 109 9.65 11.30 1.20
C TYR A 109 8.12 11.43 1.34
N LEU A 110 7.48 11.97 0.30
CA LEU A 110 6.02 12.02 0.10
C LEU A 110 5.25 12.68 1.26
N THR A 111 5.83 13.72 1.84
CA THR A 111 5.27 14.45 2.97
C THR A 111 3.85 14.93 2.68
N PRO A 112 2.86 14.64 3.55
CA PRO A 112 1.47 15.07 3.34
C PRO A 112 1.31 16.59 3.47
N VAL A 113 0.19 17.10 2.92
CA VAL A 113 -0.28 18.46 3.21
C VAL A 113 -0.64 18.53 4.71
N PRO A 114 -0.29 19.65 5.43
CA PRO A 114 0.23 20.91 4.90
C PRO A 114 1.77 21.00 4.79
N PHE A 115 2.50 19.93 5.07
CA PHE A 115 3.96 19.97 5.17
C PHE A 115 4.71 19.60 3.88
N ARG A 116 4.04 19.60 2.74
CA ARG A 116 4.70 19.34 1.45
C ARG A 116 5.97 20.16 1.26
N GLY A 117 7.02 19.46 0.71
CA GLY A 117 8.35 20.07 0.52
C GLY A 117 9.26 20.06 1.74
N LYS A 118 8.75 19.64 2.90
CA LYS A 118 9.56 19.37 4.10
C LYS A 118 9.88 17.89 4.20
N ARG A 119 10.85 17.53 5.04
CA ARG A 119 11.13 16.12 5.37
C ARG A 119 9.88 15.47 5.99
N ASN A 120 9.53 14.29 5.51
CA ASN A 120 8.43 13.51 6.06
C ASN A 120 8.88 12.77 7.32
N GLU A 121 7.92 12.56 8.25
CA GLU A 121 8.13 11.91 9.53
C GLU A 121 6.94 10.98 9.84
N PRO A 122 7.14 9.88 10.62
CA PRO A 122 6.07 8.94 10.95
C PRO A 122 4.85 9.59 11.60
N VAL A 123 5.04 10.64 12.42
CA VAL A 123 3.96 11.38 13.08
C VAL A 123 2.96 12.01 12.09
N TYR A 124 3.37 12.25 10.84
CA TYR A 124 2.49 12.84 9.83
C TYR A 124 1.47 11.86 9.26
N THR A 125 1.51 10.58 9.64
CA THR A 125 0.46 9.59 9.34
C THR A 125 -0.92 10.09 9.79
N LYS A 126 -0.99 10.91 10.85
CA LYS A 126 -2.25 11.52 11.30
C LYS A 126 -2.98 12.30 10.21
N TYR A 127 -2.26 13.03 9.34
CA TYR A 127 -2.87 13.80 8.24
C TYR A 127 -3.42 12.88 7.14
N VAL A 128 -2.84 11.68 6.99
CA VAL A 128 -3.39 10.66 6.10
C VAL A 128 -4.69 10.11 6.70
N ALA A 129 -4.72 9.83 8.00
CA ALA A 129 -5.92 9.39 8.70
C ALA A 129 -7.06 10.42 8.60
N GLU A 130 -6.77 11.70 8.81
CA GLU A 130 -7.71 12.82 8.68
C GLU A 130 -8.30 12.89 7.25
N GLU A 131 -7.47 12.72 6.20
CA GLU A 131 -7.95 12.74 4.82
C GLU A 131 -8.78 11.50 4.46
N VAL A 132 -8.42 10.30 4.97
CA VAL A 132 -9.24 9.09 4.83
C VAL A 132 -10.61 9.30 5.50
N ALA A 133 -10.64 9.82 6.71
CA ALA A 133 -11.86 10.12 7.46
C ALA A 133 -12.77 11.09 6.68
N ARG A 134 -12.18 12.16 6.12
CA ARG A 134 -12.88 13.14 5.30
C ARG A 134 -13.50 12.51 4.03
N ILE A 135 -12.74 11.62 3.34
CA ILE A 135 -13.21 10.98 2.10
C ILE A 135 -14.32 9.98 2.38
N LYS A 136 -14.22 9.24 3.49
CA LYS A 136 -15.19 8.21 3.89
C LYS A 136 -16.36 8.75 4.71
N GLU A 137 -16.33 10.04 5.09
CA GLU A 137 -17.36 10.68 5.92
C GLU A 137 -17.57 9.98 7.28
N ILE A 138 -16.46 9.57 7.92
CA ILE A 138 -16.43 8.92 9.23
C ILE A 138 -15.48 9.67 10.18
N SER A 139 -15.45 9.27 11.46
CA SER A 139 -14.54 9.89 12.43
C SER A 139 -13.07 9.49 12.21
N VAL A 140 -12.14 10.35 12.59
CA VAL A 140 -10.69 10.06 12.54
C VAL A 140 -10.35 8.91 13.48
N GLU A 141 -11.00 8.85 14.63
CA GLU A 141 -10.83 7.80 15.64
C GLU A 141 -11.20 6.43 15.09
N GLU A 142 -12.27 6.35 14.31
CA GLU A 142 -12.68 5.11 13.64
C GLU A 142 -11.65 4.67 12.59
N VAL A 143 -11.13 5.60 11.78
CA VAL A 143 -10.05 5.30 10.82
C VAL A 143 -8.82 4.78 11.55
N ILE A 144 -8.35 5.47 12.60
CA ILE A 144 -7.16 5.07 13.37
C ILE A 144 -7.38 3.68 13.98
N LYS A 145 -8.54 3.43 14.59
CA LYS A 145 -8.86 2.14 15.19
C LYS A 145 -8.78 1.01 14.18
N ILE A 146 -9.53 1.11 13.09
CA ILE A 146 -9.65 0.02 12.11
C ILE A 146 -8.34 -0.20 11.37
N THR A 147 -7.64 0.86 10.93
CA THR A 147 -6.37 0.69 10.21
C THR A 147 -5.25 0.16 11.11
N THR A 148 -5.28 0.48 12.41
CA THR A 148 -4.36 -0.11 13.40
C THR A 148 -4.66 -1.60 13.59
N GLU A 149 -5.92 -2.00 13.73
CA GLU A 149 -6.29 -3.43 13.82
C GLU A 149 -5.90 -4.19 12.53
N ASN A 150 -6.05 -3.58 11.36
CA ASN A 150 -5.59 -4.16 10.10
C ASN A 150 -4.07 -4.43 10.13
N ALA A 151 -3.28 -3.45 10.56
CA ALA A 151 -1.82 -3.60 10.67
C ALA A 151 -1.44 -4.69 11.68
N LYS A 152 -2.05 -4.70 12.87
CA LYS A 152 -1.84 -5.75 13.87
C LYS A 152 -2.15 -7.14 13.31
N LYS A 153 -3.26 -7.28 12.60
CA LYS A 153 -3.67 -8.55 11.97
C LYS A 153 -2.66 -9.04 10.94
N ILE A 154 -2.09 -8.13 10.12
CA ILE A 154 -1.07 -8.48 9.13
C ILE A 154 0.19 -8.99 9.80
N TYR A 155 0.66 -8.29 10.85
CA TYR A 155 1.92 -8.62 11.52
C TYR A 155 1.78 -9.66 12.63
N GLY A 156 0.57 -10.03 13.01
CA GLY A 156 0.30 -11.02 14.06
C GLY A 156 0.67 -10.54 15.46
N ILE A 157 0.40 -9.26 15.77
CA ILE A 157 0.71 -8.60 17.06
C ILE A 157 -0.54 -8.02 17.71
#